data_30c4d39dd7b07ea3218f01f5bcecb66f
#
_entry.id   30c4d39dd7b07ea3218f01f5bcecb66f
#
_cell.length_a   1.000
_cell.length_b   1.000
_cell.length_c   1.000
_cell.angle_alpha   90.00
_cell.angle_beta   90.00
_cell.angle_gamma   90.00
#
_symmetry.space_group_name_H-M   'P 1'
#
loop_
_entity.id
_entity.type
_entity.pdbx_description
1 polymer ?
#
loop_
_entity_poly.entity_id
_entity_poly.type
_entity_poly.pdbx_seq_one_letter_code
_entity_poly.pdbx_strand_id
1 'polypeptide(L)'
;PEQRFNNISEWVMELLTIAGGPTIGLNADMTVTIEGYSMGSKGQVFHIAENTGLLKHKLWNNRIPFDTPAPTSIKKFATGKGNSPKERMHECFVSETGVDPASILDCKPNNNPCSDVVDAYFMCKYSFENTPK
;
A
#
# COMPACT_ATOMS: atom_id res chain seq x y z
N PRO A 1 -11.42 -7.85 17.58
CA PRO A 1 -11.20 -7.08 16.34
C PRO A 1 -10.60 -5.71 16.61
N GLU A 2 -11.18 -4.91 17.50
CA GLU A 2 -10.79 -3.53 17.78
C GLU A 2 -9.33 -3.42 18.23
N GLN A 3 -8.91 -4.29 19.14
CA GLN A 3 -7.52 -4.34 19.60
C GLN A 3 -6.54 -4.62 18.46
N ARG A 4 -6.90 -5.54 17.56
CA ARG A 4 -6.09 -5.85 16.39
C ARG A 4 -5.97 -4.66 15.44
N PHE A 5 -7.07 -3.96 15.18
CA PHE A 5 -7.07 -2.77 14.33
C PHE A 5 -6.25 -1.63 14.93
N ASN A 6 -6.36 -1.46 16.26
CA ASN A 6 -5.53 -0.49 16.96
C ASN A 6 -4.05 -0.84 16.85
N ASN A 7 -3.67 -2.08 17.08
CA ASN A 7 -2.27 -2.52 16.98
C ASN A 7 -1.69 -2.31 15.59
N ILE A 8 -2.45 -2.61 14.53
CA ILE A 8 -2.03 -2.37 13.15
C ILE A 8 -1.81 -0.88 12.90
N SER A 9 -2.75 -0.04 13.30
CA SER A 9 -2.64 1.40 13.10
C SER A 9 -1.51 2.04 13.92
N GLU A 10 -1.28 1.58 15.16
CA GLU A 10 -0.12 2.00 15.96
C GLU A 10 1.21 1.62 15.31
N TRP A 11 1.31 0.39 14.83
CA TRP A 11 2.49 -0.07 14.12
C TRP A 11 2.80 0.78 12.88
N VAL A 12 1.79 1.13 12.08
CA VAL A 12 1.99 2.05 10.94
C VAL A 12 2.49 3.41 11.41
N MET A 13 1.92 3.97 12.48
CA MET A 13 2.37 5.26 13.03
C MET A 13 3.81 5.20 13.54
N GLU A 14 4.23 4.09 14.16
CA GLU A 14 5.63 3.86 14.56
C GLU A 14 6.56 3.84 13.35
N LEU A 15 6.21 3.12 12.28
CA LEU A 15 7.00 3.10 11.04
C LEU A 15 7.16 4.49 10.42
N LEU A 16 6.09 5.28 10.41
CA LEU A 16 6.11 6.64 9.91
C LEU A 16 7.00 7.54 10.79
N THR A 17 6.99 7.35 12.09
CA THR A 17 7.88 8.06 13.02
C THR A 17 9.35 7.76 12.71
N ILE A 18 9.69 6.51 12.47
CA ILE A 18 11.05 6.07 12.11
C ILE A 18 11.46 6.70 10.76
N ALA A 19 10.58 6.68 9.76
CA ALA A 19 10.85 7.19 8.42
C ALA A 19 10.93 8.73 8.36
N GLY A 20 10.06 9.42 9.09
CA GLY A 20 9.94 10.88 9.07
C GLY A 20 10.69 11.64 10.18
N GLY A 21 11.26 10.92 11.14
CA GLY A 21 11.87 11.50 12.34
C GLY A 21 10.83 11.98 13.37
N PRO A 22 11.27 12.68 14.44
CA PRO A 22 10.42 13.05 15.57
C PRO A 22 9.32 14.08 15.25
N THR A 23 9.29 14.62 14.05
CA THR A 23 8.35 15.67 13.61
C THR A 23 7.40 15.18 12.53
N ILE A 24 6.74 14.03 12.76
CA ILE A 24 5.68 13.56 11.86
C ILE A 24 4.58 14.63 11.78
N GLY A 25 4.14 14.93 10.58
CA GLY A 25 3.07 15.90 10.32
C GLY A 25 3.57 17.33 10.06
N LEU A 26 4.86 17.62 10.24
CA LEU A 26 5.47 18.90 9.85
C LEU A 26 6.29 18.80 8.56
N ASN A 27 6.62 17.60 8.11
CA ASN A 27 7.26 17.37 6.80
C ASN A 27 6.20 17.23 5.72
N ALA A 28 6.08 18.26 4.90
CA ALA A 28 5.17 18.30 3.75
C ALA A 28 5.49 17.25 2.66
N ASP A 29 6.56 16.50 2.81
CA ASP A 29 7.08 15.60 1.77
C ASP A 29 6.68 14.13 1.95
N MET A 30 5.92 13.80 3.00
CA MET A 30 5.47 12.43 3.27
C MET A 30 3.99 12.26 2.90
N THR A 31 3.70 11.29 2.06
CA THR A 31 2.33 10.85 1.75
C THR A 31 2.22 9.35 1.96
N VAL A 32 1.14 8.90 2.57
CA VAL A 32 0.82 7.49 2.76
C VAL A 32 -0.14 7.04 1.67
N THR A 33 0.16 5.94 1.02
CA THR A 33 -0.74 5.32 0.04
C THR A 33 -1.36 4.08 0.63
N ILE A 34 -2.69 4.03 0.63
CA ILE A 34 -3.48 2.91 1.14
C ILE A 34 -4.25 2.33 -0.04
N GLU A 35 -4.25 1.00 -0.19
CA GLU A 35 -5.03 0.37 -1.25
C GLU A 35 -6.51 0.72 -1.10
N GLY A 36 -7.11 1.18 -2.20
CA GLY A 36 -8.55 1.44 -2.28
C GLY A 36 -9.37 0.15 -2.27
N TYR A 37 -10.64 0.26 -1.95
CA TYR A 37 -11.53 -0.89 -1.94
C TYR A 37 -11.73 -1.44 -3.35
N SER A 38 -11.69 -2.78 -3.46
CA SER A 38 -12.05 -3.46 -4.70
C SER A 38 -13.58 -3.53 -4.83
N MET A 39 -14.10 -3.02 -5.94
CA MET A 39 -15.50 -3.16 -6.27
C MET A 39 -15.83 -4.64 -6.47
N GLY A 40 -16.76 -5.16 -5.70
CA GLY A 40 -17.17 -6.58 -5.75
C GLY A 40 -16.50 -7.49 -4.73
N SER A 41 -15.69 -6.98 -3.83
CA SER A 41 -15.20 -7.75 -2.68
C SER A 41 -16.39 -8.23 -1.83
N LYS A 42 -16.44 -9.55 -1.59
CA LYS A 42 -17.45 -10.18 -0.75
C LYS A 42 -16.83 -10.62 0.57
N GLY A 43 -17.62 -10.65 1.63
CA GLY A 43 -17.24 -11.23 2.91
C GLY A 43 -16.57 -10.23 3.85
N GLN A 44 -15.27 -10.24 3.95
CA GLN A 44 -14.52 -9.47 4.97
C GLN A 44 -14.36 -7.96 4.68
N VAL A 45 -15.06 -7.42 3.69
CA VAL A 45 -14.95 -6.00 3.32
C VAL A 45 -15.24 -5.04 4.48
N PHE A 46 -16.16 -5.41 5.38
CA PHE A 46 -16.49 -4.58 6.55
C PHE A 46 -15.31 -4.46 7.53
N HIS A 47 -14.62 -5.56 7.81
CA HIS A 47 -13.43 -5.55 8.68
C HIS A 47 -12.28 -4.77 8.04
N ILE A 48 -12.09 -4.89 6.74
CA ILE A 48 -11.11 -4.11 5.99
C ILE A 48 -11.46 -2.62 6.05
N ALA A 49 -12.73 -2.28 5.86
CA ALA A 49 -13.21 -0.90 5.92
C ALA A 49 -13.01 -0.28 7.30
N GLU A 50 -13.33 -1.00 8.37
CA GLU A 50 -13.15 -0.55 9.76
C GLU A 50 -11.67 -0.32 10.07
N ASN A 51 -10.81 -1.27 9.72
CA ASN A 51 -9.36 -1.16 9.93
C ASN A 51 -8.78 0.02 9.16
N THR A 52 -9.11 0.15 7.88
CA THR A 52 -8.65 1.24 7.02
C THR A 52 -9.19 2.58 7.50
N GLY A 53 -10.44 2.64 7.94
CA GLY A 53 -11.06 3.84 8.50
C GLY A 53 -10.33 4.34 9.76
N LEU A 54 -9.96 3.43 10.66
CA LEU A 54 -9.18 3.78 11.85
C LEU A 54 -7.80 4.32 11.51
N LEU A 55 -7.11 3.72 10.55
CA LEU A 55 -5.81 4.20 10.07
C LEU A 55 -5.94 5.58 9.43
N LYS A 56 -6.89 5.79 8.54
CA LYS A 56 -7.17 7.09 7.92
C LYS A 56 -7.44 8.17 8.96
N HIS A 57 -8.23 7.86 9.97
CA HIS A 57 -8.51 8.79 11.06
C HIS A 57 -7.25 9.18 11.83
N LYS A 58 -6.38 8.23 12.14
CA LYS A 58 -5.09 8.51 12.79
C LYS A 58 -4.17 9.37 11.91
N LEU A 59 -4.08 9.07 10.62
CA LEU A 59 -3.28 9.87 9.67
C LEU A 59 -3.81 11.30 9.60
N TRP A 60 -5.13 11.45 9.48
CA TRP A 60 -5.78 12.77 9.44
C TRP A 60 -5.52 13.58 10.70
N ASN A 61 -5.67 12.97 11.89
CA ASN A 61 -5.40 13.62 13.18
C ASN A 61 -3.94 14.09 13.31
N ASN A 62 -3.00 13.37 12.69
CA ASN A 62 -1.59 13.73 12.70
C ASN A 62 -1.17 14.57 11.49
N ARG A 63 -2.13 15.03 10.69
CA ARG A 63 -1.90 15.87 9.49
C ARG A 63 -0.97 15.21 8.46
N ILE A 64 -1.03 13.90 8.34
CA ILE A 64 -0.29 13.12 7.35
C ILE A 64 -1.17 12.94 6.13
N PRO A 65 -0.79 13.46 4.96
CA PRO A 65 -1.54 13.25 3.72
C PRO A 65 -1.60 11.78 3.34
N PHE A 66 -2.73 11.34 2.82
CA PHE A 66 -2.88 10.00 2.27
C PHE A 66 -3.78 9.99 1.04
N ASP A 67 -3.57 9.01 0.18
CA ASP A 67 -4.43 8.72 -0.96
C ASP A 67 -4.83 7.25 -0.97
N THR A 68 -5.87 6.95 -1.74
CA THR A 68 -6.46 5.60 -1.81
C THR A 68 -6.75 5.22 -3.26
N PRO A 69 -5.72 4.99 -4.07
CA PRO A 69 -5.91 4.63 -5.46
C PRO A 69 -6.61 3.28 -5.61
N ALA A 70 -7.45 3.16 -6.64
CA ALA A 70 -8.11 1.91 -6.95
C ALA A 70 -7.08 0.84 -7.38
N PRO A 71 -7.27 -0.43 -7.00
CA PRO A 71 -6.37 -1.52 -7.42
C PRO A 71 -6.18 -1.62 -8.92
N THR A 72 -7.22 -1.35 -9.70
CA THR A 72 -7.16 -1.33 -11.17
C THR A 72 -6.25 -0.23 -11.72
N SER A 73 -6.19 0.92 -11.05
CA SER A 73 -5.30 2.02 -11.42
C SER A 73 -3.84 1.64 -11.21
N ILE A 74 -3.53 0.99 -10.10
CA ILE A 74 -2.18 0.49 -9.80
C ILE A 74 -1.75 -0.57 -10.81
N LYS A 75 -2.62 -1.53 -11.10
CA LYS A 75 -2.34 -2.56 -12.12
C LYS A 75 -2.10 -1.96 -13.50
N LYS A 76 -2.92 -1.00 -13.90
CA LYS A 76 -2.74 -0.29 -15.17
C LYS A 76 -1.43 0.48 -15.22
N PHE A 77 -1.07 1.14 -14.14
CA PHE A 77 0.20 1.86 -14.02
C PHE A 77 1.41 0.92 -14.15
N ALA A 78 1.38 -0.22 -13.45
CA ALA A 78 2.49 -1.18 -13.42
C ALA A 78 2.64 -1.96 -14.73
N THR A 79 1.55 -2.34 -15.39
CA THR A 79 1.55 -3.33 -16.49
C THR A 79 0.94 -2.82 -17.79
N GLY A 80 0.30 -1.68 -17.77
CA GLY A 80 -0.49 -1.16 -18.88
C GLY A 80 -1.94 -1.64 -18.92
N LYS A 81 -2.32 -2.62 -18.09
CA LYS A 81 -3.68 -3.21 -18.07
C LYS A 81 -4.23 -3.31 -16.65
N GLY A 82 -5.43 -2.76 -16.42
CA GLY A 82 -6.06 -2.72 -15.10
C GLY A 82 -6.53 -4.07 -14.55
N ASN A 83 -6.60 -5.10 -15.38
CA ASN A 83 -6.99 -6.46 -15.00
C ASN A 83 -5.82 -7.45 -14.99
N SER A 84 -4.59 -6.98 -14.95
CA SER A 84 -3.41 -7.85 -14.96
C SER A 84 -3.36 -8.79 -13.76
N PRO A 85 -2.94 -10.05 -13.97
CA PRO A 85 -2.75 -11.00 -12.88
C PRO A 85 -1.50 -10.64 -12.03
N LYS A 86 -1.42 -11.22 -10.83
CA LYS A 86 -0.30 -11.00 -9.89
C LYS A 86 1.05 -11.39 -10.48
N GLU A 87 1.09 -12.45 -11.29
CA GLU A 87 2.30 -12.90 -11.98
C GLU A 87 2.85 -11.84 -12.92
N ARG A 88 1.98 -11.14 -13.63
CA ARG A 88 2.40 -10.06 -14.51
C ARG A 88 2.91 -8.84 -13.74
N MET A 89 2.29 -8.52 -12.62
CA MET A 89 2.77 -7.49 -11.70
C MET A 89 4.18 -7.82 -11.20
N HIS A 90 4.41 -9.07 -10.81
CA HIS A 90 5.71 -9.55 -10.37
C HIS A 90 6.78 -9.44 -11.48
N GLU A 91 6.47 -9.88 -12.70
CA GLU A 91 7.38 -9.74 -13.85
C GLU A 91 7.79 -8.29 -14.08
N CYS A 92 6.84 -7.36 -14.04
CA CYS A 92 7.11 -5.93 -14.20
C CYS A 92 8.01 -5.41 -13.07
N PHE A 93 7.77 -5.84 -11.84
CA PHE A 93 8.60 -5.48 -10.69
C PHE A 93 10.05 -5.97 -10.86
N VAL A 94 10.24 -7.23 -11.21
CA VAL A 94 11.58 -7.79 -11.43
C VAL A 94 12.30 -7.09 -12.59
N SER A 95 11.59 -6.85 -13.68
CA SER A 95 12.12 -6.13 -14.84
C SER A 95 12.57 -4.71 -14.50
N GLU A 96 11.82 -4.02 -13.66
CA GLU A 96 12.11 -2.64 -13.29
C GLU A 96 13.19 -2.51 -12.21
N THR A 97 13.18 -3.37 -11.21
CA THR A 97 14.05 -3.26 -10.03
C THR A 97 15.29 -4.16 -10.09
N GLY A 98 15.26 -5.21 -10.88
CA GLY A 98 16.29 -6.26 -10.89
C GLY A 98 16.24 -7.17 -9.64
N VAL A 99 15.24 -7.03 -8.78
CA VAL A 99 15.08 -7.81 -7.55
C VAL A 99 13.95 -8.82 -7.73
N ASP A 100 14.20 -10.08 -7.37
CA ASP A 100 13.17 -11.13 -7.36
C ASP A 100 12.69 -11.42 -5.94
N PRO A 101 11.54 -10.87 -5.53
CA PRO A 101 11.02 -11.11 -4.19
C PRO A 101 10.61 -12.56 -3.96
N ALA A 102 10.26 -13.30 -5.00
CA ALA A 102 9.92 -14.72 -4.87
C ALA A 102 11.11 -15.55 -4.40
N SER A 103 12.30 -15.27 -4.91
CA SER A 103 13.54 -15.92 -4.46
C SER A 103 13.93 -15.53 -3.04
N ILE A 104 13.82 -14.23 -2.72
CA ILE A 104 14.24 -13.70 -1.40
C ILE A 104 13.32 -14.18 -0.29
N LEU A 105 12.01 -14.22 -0.54
CA LEU A 105 10.99 -14.55 0.46
C LEU A 105 10.58 -16.03 0.44
N ASP A 106 11.17 -16.82 -0.44
CA ASP A 106 10.83 -18.24 -0.65
C ASP A 106 9.34 -18.48 -0.80
N CYS A 107 8.72 -17.74 -1.71
CA CYS A 107 7.27 -17.82 -1.99
C CYS A 107 6.97 -17.71 -3.48
N LYS A 108 5.76 -18.09 -3.86
CA LYS A 108 5.31 -17.96 -5.26
C LYS A 108 4.94 -16.51 -5.57
N PRO A 109 5.13 -16.04 -6.82
CA PRO A 109 4.82 -14.67 -7.24
C PRO A 109 3.39 -14.20 -6.93
N ASN A 110 2.41 -15.12 -6.97
CA ASN A 110 1.00 -14.82 -6.72
C ASN A 110 0.56 -15.01 -5.26
N ASN A 111 1.46 -15.43 -4.38
CA ASN A 111 1.19 -15.64 -2.96
C ASN A 111 1.71 -14.47 -2.11
N ASN A 112 1.12 -14.32 -0.93
CA ASN A 112 1.66 -13.44 0.08
C ASN A 112 2.88 -14.10 0.78
N PRO A 113 3.89 -13.35 1.22
CA PRO A 113 4.00 -11.89 1.14
C PRO A 113 4.57 -11.34 -0.17
N CYS A 114 4.92 -12.17 -1.13
CA CYS A 114 5.54 -11.77 -2.38
C CYS A 114 4.67 -10.77 -3.16
N SER A 115 3.39 -11.08 -3.36
CA SER A 115 2.46 -10.18 -4.04
C SER A 115 2.23 -8.87 -3.27
N ASP A 116 2.25 -8.91 -1.94
CA ASP A 116 2.07 -7.71 -1.11
C ASP A 116 3.22 -6.72 -1.28
N VAL A 117 4.46 -7.21 -1.35
CA VAL A 117 5.65 -6.38 -1.60
C VAL A 117 5.57 -5.70 -2.97
N VAL A 118 5.18 -6.45 -3.99
CA VAL A 118 5.03 -5.93 -5.35
C VAL A 118 3.94 -4.85 -5.42
N ASP A 119 2.79 -5.11 -4.82
CA ASP A 119 1.68 -4.16 -4.76
C ASP A 119 2.08 -2.88 -4.02
N ALA A 120 2.72 -3.00 -2.87
CA ALA A 120 3.19 -1.86 -2.09
C ALA A 120 4.19 -0.98 -2.86
N TYR A 121 5.11 -1.59 -3.60
CA TYR A 121 6.06 -0.87 -4.44
C TYR A 121 5.35 -0.03 -5.50
N PHE A 122 4.45 -0.64 -6.27
CA PHE A 122 3.76 0.08 -7.34
C PHE A 122 2.77 1.12 -6.80
N MET A 123 2.17 0.89 -5.65
CA MET A 123 1.34 1.89 -4.96
C MET A 123 2.17 3.11 -4.57
N CYS A 124 3.32 2.90 -3.94
CA CYS A 124 4.24 3.97 -3.56
C CYS A 124 4.71 4.76 -4.79
N LYS A 125 5.15 4.07 -5.83
CA LYS A 125 5.61 4.68 -7.08
C LYS A 125 4.48 5.46 -7.78
N TYR A 126 3.29 4.90 -7.86
CA TYR A 126 2.12 5.55 -8.44
C TYR A 126 1.82 6.89 -7.75
N SER A 127 1.76 6.89 -6.44
CA SER A 127 1.49 8.11 -5.68
C SER A 127 2.62 9.12 -5.83
N PHE A 128 3.87 8.68 -5.78
CA PHE A 128 5.03 9.56 -5.97
C PHE A 128 5.01 10.27 -7.33
N GLU A 129 4.70 9.55 -8.41
CA GLU A 129 4.65 10.11 -9.76
C GLU A 129 3.40 10.97 -10.03
N ASN A 130 2.30 10.72 -9.33
CA ASN A 130 1.03 11.43 -9.51
C ASN A 130 0.77 12.54 -8.47
N THR A 131 1.64 12.71 -7.48
CA THR A 131 1.53 13.81 -6.53
C THR A 131 1.97 15.12 -7.19
N PRO A 132 1.18 16.20 -7.11
CA PRO A 132 1.59 17.52 -7.60
C PRO A 132 2.87 17.98 -6.89
N LYS A 133 3.85 18.35 -7.67
CA LYS A 133 5.12 18.93 -7.17
C LYS A 133 4.98 20.43 -6.99
#